data_0c2029f49d1fa99ebd1d00ad66f742ce
#
_entry.id   0c2029f49d1fa99ebd1d00ad66f742ce
#
_cell.length_a   1.000
_cell.length_b   1.000
_cell.length_c   1.000
_cell.angle_alpha   90.00
_cell.angle_beta   90.00
_cell.angle_gamma   90.00
#
_symmetry.space_group_name_H-M   'P 1'
#
loop_
_entity.id
_entity.type
_entity.pdbx_description
1 polymer ?
#
loop_
_entity_poly.entity_id
_entity_poly.type
_entity_poly.pdbx_seq_one_letter_code
_entity_poly.pdbx_strand_id
1 'polypeptide(L)'
;LKVKTQTAHVLALTFGLFPETAGGGIADQLVARIAKNDYRMATGFLGTKPLLSALSESGQNDLACRLFQSRRFPSWGYEVVNGATSVWERWDSYTKEHGFNGADGTQNAAMNSFSHYSFGAVMEWGFRTLAGIDTDGPGFRQIIIRPHPPRPGSNPEQTPIDWVNAHYDSIHGRIVSNWRRTATRFELETTIPANTTAKVYLPAHSVEGVTESGKPLAKAKGVNLIRRESDCVVLAVEAGSYRFASPVQ
;
A
#
# COMPACT_ATOMS: atom_id res chain seq x y z
N LEU A 1 6.42 9.40 -23.00
CA LEU A 1 7.26 10.42 -22.36
C LEU A 1 8.62 10.58 -23.07
N LYS A 2 9.14 11.82 -23.15
CA LYS A 2 10.48 12.07 -23.67
C LYS A 2 11.55 11.49 -22.74
N VAL A 3 11.39 11.69 -21.44
CA VAL A 3 12.29 11.16 -20.40
C VAL A 3 11.86 9.74 -20.04
N LYS A 4 12.80 8.80 -20.18
CA LYS A 4 12.52 7.36 -20.10
C LYS A 4 13.04 6.73 -18.80
N THR A 5 12.82 7.35 -17.63
CA THR A 5 13.18 6.80 -16.31
C THR A 5 11.94 6.30 -15.55
N GLN A 6 12.13 5.42 -14.58
CA GLN A 6 11.02 5.03 -13.67
C GLN A 6 10.43 6.27 -13.01
N THR A 7 11.26 7.17 -12.46
CA THR A 7 10.82 8.40 -11.81
C THR A 7 9.92 9.26 -12.70
N ALA A 8 10.28 9.46 -13.99
CA ALA A 8 9.48 10.27 -14.90
C ALA A 8 8.08 9.68 -15.13
N HIS A 9 7.96 8.35 -15.23
CA HIS A 9 6.67 7.69 -15.37
C HIS A 9 5.84 7.76 -14.08
N VAL A 10 6.48 7.56 -12.93
CA VAL A 10 5.84 7.71 -11.61
C VAL A 10 5.28 9.11 -11.43
N LEU A 11 6.08 10.15 -11.67
CA LEU A 11 5.63 11.53 -11.52
C LEU A 11 4.53 11.89 -12.53
N ALA A 12 4.61 11.37 -13.77
CA ALA A 12 3.55 11.56 -14.74
C ALA A 12 2.22 10.96 -14.24
N LEU A 13 2.23 9.74 -13.73
CA LEU A 13 1.04 9.09 -13.16
C LEU A 13 0.51 9.86 -11.94
N THR A 14 1.39 10.18 -11.00
CA THR A 14 1.01 10.84 -9.75
C THR A 14 0.37 12.22 -9.95
N PHE A 15 0.87 12.98 -10.93
CA PHE A 15 0.41 14.36 -11.18
C PHE A 15 -0.49 14.49 -12.42
N GLY A 16 -0.88 13.37 -13.05
CA GLY A 16 -1.73 13.42 -14.24
C GLY A 16 -1.11 14.18 -15.42
N LEU A 17 0.21 14.11 -15.62
CA LEU A 17 0.94 14.87 -16.65
C LEU A 17 0.85 14.20 -18.02
N PHE A 18 -0.35 13.82 -18.42
CA PHE A 18 -0.64 13.15 -19.70
C PHE A 18 -2.12 13.35 -20.08
N PRO A 19 -2.47 13.24 -21.36
CA PRO A 19 -3.88 13.18 -21.76
C PRO A 19 -4.60 11.99 -21.12
N GLU A 20 -5.86 12.15 -20.71
CA GLU A 20 -6.64 11.09 -20.01
C GLU A 20 -6.59 9.72 -20.71
N THR A 21 -6.57 9.73 -22.04
CA THR A 21 -6.48 8.51 -22.87
C THR A 21 -5.13 7.80 -22.83
N ALA A 22 -4.11 8.41 -22.27
CA ALA A 22 -2.73 7.88 -22.28
C ALA A 22 -2.29 7.25 -20.94
N GLY A 23 -3.10 7.34 -19.87
CA GLY A 23 -2.71 6.91 -18.52
C GLY A 23 -2.35 5.44 -18.44
N GLY A 24 -3.14 4.56 -19.02
CA GLY A 24 -2.87 3.12 -19.07
C GLY A 24 -1.53 2.80 -19.76
N GLY A 25 -1.25 3.43 -20.90
CA GLY A 25 0.01 3.23 -21.60
C GLY A 25 1.25 3.71 -20.82
N ILE A 26 1.10 4.72 -19.93
CA ILE A 26 2.21 5.16 -19.06
C ILE A 26 2.45 4.16 -17.93
N ALA A 27 1.38 3.60 -17.36
CA ALA A 27 1.48 2.55 -16.35
C ALA A 27 2.17 1.30 -16.93
N ASP A 28 1.77 0.86 -18.12
CA ASP A 28 2.38 -0.28 -18.82
C ASP A 28 3.86 -0.04 -19.11
N GLN A 29 4.23 1.17 -19.52
CA GLN A 29 5.62 1.55 -19.72
C GLN A 29 6.42 1.53 -18.40
N LEU A 30 5.84 1.95 -17.28
CA LEU A 30 6.46 1.86 -15.97
C LEU A 30 6.71 0.40 -15.59
N VAL A 31 5.69 -0.45 -15.72
CA VAL A 31 5.78 -1.90 -15.46
C VAL A 31 6.88 -2.55 -16.32
N ALA A 32 6.89 -2.28 -17.62
CA ALA A 32 7.91 -2.79 -18.52
C ALA A 32 9.34 -2.34 -18.15
N ARG A 33 9.50 -1.11 -17.65
CA ARG A 33 10.79 -0.62 -17.17
C ARG A 33 11.25 -1.29 -15.88
N ILE A 34 10.33 -1.50 -14.96
CA ILE A 34 10.62 -2.22 -13.72
C ILE A 34 10.99 -3.68 -14.05
N ALA A 35 10.25 -4.33 -14.94
CA ALA A 35 10.56 -5.69 -15.39
C ALA A 35 11.92 -5.76 -16.10
N LYS A 36 12.22 -4.82 -17.01
CA LYS A 36 13.54 -4.73 -17.67
C LYS A 36 14.69 -4.51 -16.69
N ASN A 37 14.43 -3.89 -15.54
CA ASN A 37 15.38 -3.71 -14.44
C ASN A 37 15.33 -4.87 -13.44
N ASP A 38 14.96 -6.05 -13.88
CA ASP A 38 14.89 -7.26 -13.06
C ASP A 38 14.00 -7.07 -11.79
N TYR A 39 12.86 -6.39 -11.95
CA TYR A 39 11.94 -6.04 -10.88
C TYR A 39 12.60 -5.30 -9.71
N ARG A 40 13.49 -4.35 -10.03
CA ARG A 40 14.14 -3.49 -9.06
C ARG A 40 13.73 -2.04 -9.25
N MET A 41 13.69 -1.32 -8.14
CA MET A 41 13.54 0.12 -8.17
C MET A 41 14.75 0.79 -8.82
N ALA A 42 14.52 1.90 -9.51
CA ALA A 42 15.54 2.79 -10.04
C ALA A 42 15.09 4.24 -9.81
N THR A 43 14.59 4.51 -8.62
CA THR A 43 14.08 5.81 -8.20
C THR A 43 14.89 6.35 -7.04
N GLY A 44 15.12 7.65 -7.03
CA GLY A 44 15.58 8.42 -5.87
C GLY A 44 14.38 9.02 -5.12
N PHE A 45 14.63 10.02 -4.27
CA PHE A 45 13.63 10.62 -3.37
C PHE A 45 12.31 11.02 -4.06
N LEU A 46 12.41 11.72 -5.19
CA LEU A 46 11.23 12.23 -5.91
C LEU A 46 10.32 11.12 -6.45
N GLY A 47 10.90 10.01 -6.86
CA GLY A 47 10.13 8.91 -7.46
C GLY A 47 9.76 7.82 -6.47
N THR A 48 10.53 7.60 -5.42
CA THR A 48 10.31 6.47 -4.50
C THR A 48 9.05 6.63 -3.66
N LYS A 49 8.81 7.83 -3.11
CA LYS A 49 7.61 8.08 -2.30
C LYS A 49 6.32 7.72 -3.06
N PRO A 50 6.07 8.23 -4.28
CA PRO A 50 4.83 7.95 -5.01
C PRO A 50 4.84 6.62 -5.78
N LEU A 51 5.96 5.90 -5.91
CA LEU A 51 6.08 4.73 -6.76
C LEU A 51 5.02 3.65 -6.48
N LEU A 52 4.89 3.24 -5.21
CA LEU A 52 4.00 2.14 -4.86
C LEU A 52 2.53 2.56 -4.96
N SER A 53 2.20 3.81 -4.60
CA SER A 53 0.85 4.37 -4.79
C SER A 53 0.50 4.44 -6.27
N ALA A 54 1.37 4.98 -7.11
CA ALA A 54 1.14 5.07 -8.55
C ALA A 54 0.92 3.70 -9.20
N LEU A 55 1.66 2.68 -8.76
CA LEU A 55 1.45 1.29 -9.22
C LEU A 55 0.11 0.75 -8.75
N SER A 56 -0.23 0.89 -7.47
CA SER A 56 -1.47 0.36 -6.91
C SER A 56 -2.71 1.02 -7.53
N GLU A 57 -2.69 2.34 -7.70
CA GLU A 57 -3.76 3.13 -8.33
C GLU A 57 -3.92 2.81 -9.82
N SER A 58 -2.85 2.37 -10.47
CA SER A 58 -2.87 1.89 -11.86
C SER A 58 -3.22 0.40 -12.01
N GLY A 59 -3.73 -0.25 -10.96
CA GLY A 59 -4.09 -1.67 -10.97
C GLY A 59 -2.90 -2.64 -10.86
N GLN A 60 -1.71 -2.16 -10.55
CA GLN A 60 -0.46 -2.93 -10.45
C GLN A 60 -0.06 -3.21 -8.99
N ASN A 61 -1.05 -3.43 -8.10
CA ASN A 61 -0.81 -3.60 -6.67
C ASN A 61 0.09 -4.78 -6.34
N ASP A 62 0.01 -5.88 -7.09
CA ASP A 62 0.90 -7.04 -6.91
C ASP A 62 2.36 -6.68 -7.13
N LEU A 63 2.63 -5.85 -8.15
CA LEU A 63 3.98 -5.35 -8.40
C LEU A 63 4.46 -4.40 -7.31
N ALA A 64 3.57 -3.53 -6.81
CA ALA A 64 3.88 -2.66 -5.67
C ALA A 64 4.28 -3.49 -4.44
N CYS A 65 3.50 -4.52 -4.09
CA CYS A 65 3.81 -5.45 -3.00
C CYS A 65 5.13 -6.19 -3.23
N ARG A 66 5.40 -6.64 -4.47
CA ARG A 66 6.67 -7.28 -4.83
C ARG A 66 7.87 -6.38 -4.59
N LEU A 67 7.78 -5.11 -4.98
CA LEU A 67 8.85 -4.14 -4.75
C LEU A 67 9.04 -3.84 -3.26
N PHE A 68 7.95 -3.66 -2.53
CA PHE A 68 7.98 -3.41 -1.09
C PHE A 68 8.66 -4.53 -0.31
N GLN A 69 8.37 -5.79 -0.65
CA GLN A 69 8.93 -6.98 0.02
C GLN A 69 10.32 -7.38 -0.49
N SER A 70 10.84 -6.74 -1.54
CA SER A 70 12.14 -7.08 -2.12
C SER A 70 13.24 -6.95 -1.07
N ARG A 71 14.17 -7.93 -1.06
CA ARG A 71 15.39 -7.90 -0.25
C ARG A 71 16.64 -7.66 -1.09
N ARG A 72 16.46 -7.47 -2.40
CA ARG A 72 17.57 -7.21 -3.34
C ARG A 72 17.82 -5.71 -3.46
N PHE A 73 19.08 -5.32 -3.54
CA PHE A 73 19.46 -3.92 -3.79
C PHE A 73 18.89 -3.40 -5.13
N PRO A 74 18.33 -2.19 -5.14
CA PRO A 74 17.97 -1.32 -4.03
C PRO A 74 16.56 -1.65 -3.50
N SER A 75 16.38 -1.70 -2.18
CA SER A 75 15.06 -1.89 -1.54
C SER A 75 15.13 -1.64 -0.03
N TRP A 76 13.98 -1.40 0.60
CA TRP A 76 13.87 -1.34 2.07
C TRP A 76 14.28 -2.65 2.74
N GLY A 77 13.89 -3.78 2.16
CA GLY A 77 14.30 -5.08 2.68
C GLY A 77 15.81 -5.32 2.58
N TYR A 78 16.50 -4.73 1.60
CA TYR A 78 17.95 -4.74 1.55
C TYR A 78 18.56 -4.00 2.76
N GLU A 79 18.04 -2.84 3.12
CA GLU A 79 18.50 -2.12 4.32
C GLU A 79 18.30 -2.96 5.58
N VAL A 80 17.11 -3.55 5.75
CA VAL A 80 16.77 -4.41 6.90
C VAL A 80 17.70 -5.61 7.03
N VAL A 81 17.97 -6.35 5.95
CA VAL A 81 18.84 -7.54 6.00
C VAL A 81 20.33 -7.18 6.22
N ASN A 82 20.70 -5.92 6.01
CA ASN A 82 22.03 -5.39 6.33
C ASN A 82 22.07 -4.64 7.66
N GLY A 83 21.07 -4.84 8.54
CA GLY A 83 21.09 -4.38 9.91
C GLY A 83 20.54 -2.98 10.15
N ALA A 84 19.80 -2.40 9.18
CA ALA A 84 19.14 -1.12 9.38
C ALA A 84 18.10 -1.19 10.51
N THR A 85 18.18 -0.25 11.44
CA THR A 85 17.20 -0.02 12.52
C THR A 85 16.35 1.22 12.27
N SER A 86 16.70 1.99 11.24
CA SER A 86 15.98 3.15 10.71
C SER A 86 16.18 3.20 9.19
N VAL A 87 15.36 3.99 8.49
CA VAL A 87 15.45 4.10 7.03
C VAL A 87 16.62 5.00 6.65
N TRP A 88 17.46 4.52 5.75
CA TRP A 88 18.64 5.24 5.28
C TRP A 88 18.30 6.31 4.24
N GLU A 89 19.17 7.30 4.12
CA GLU A 89 19.06 8.37 3.12
C GLU A 89 19.28 7.86 1.70
N ARG A 90 20.19 6.93 1.54
CA ARG A 90 20.54 6.37 0.23
C ARG A 90 20.44 4.85 0.26
N TRP A 91 20.01 4.26 -0.85
CA TRP A 91 19.98 2.81 -1.01
C TRP A 91 21.35 2.14 -0.82
N ASP A 92 22.43 2.86 -1.15
CA ASP A 92 23.82 2.44 -1.07
C ASP A 92 24.54 2.97 0.19
N SER A 93 23.81 3.41 1.21
CA SER A 93 24.44 3.79 2.50
C SER A 93 25.29 2.69 3.10
N TYR A 94 24.99 1.45 2.72
CA TYR A 94 25.84 0.28 2.93
C TYR A 94 25.89 -0.56 1.64
N THR A 95 27.08 -1.04 1.29
CA THR A 95 27.25 -2.07 0.26
C THR A 95 28.25 -3.12 0.76
N LYS A 96 28.13 -4.35 0.25
CA LYS A 96 29.09 -5.41 0.60
C LYS A 96 30.51 -5.10 0.12
N GLU A 97 30.61 -4.34 -0.96
CA GLU A 97 31.88 -3.98 -1.59
C GLU A 97 32.59 -2.85 -0.83
N HIS A 98 31.85 -1.82 -0.41
CA HIS A 98 32.41 -0.58 0.14
C HIS A 98 32.08 -0.34 1.60
N GLY A 99 31.31 -1.22 2.25
CA GLY A 99 30.90 -1.05 3.64
C GLY A 99 29.92 0.12 3.86
N PHE A 100 29.86 0.64 5.10
CA PHE A 100 29.04 1.79 5.46
C PHE A 100 29.69 3.08 4.94
N ASN A 101 28.88 3.91 4.26
CA ASN A 101 29.30 5.20 3.69
C ASN A 101 30.48 5.12 2.72
N GLY A 102 30.74 3.95 2.12
CA GLY A 102 31.96 3.77 1.35
C GLY A 102 33.19 4.02 2.22
N ALA A 103 33.42 3.19 3.23
CA ALA A 103 34.51 3.32 4.19
C ALA A 103 35.90 3.34 3.54
N ASP A 104 35.98 2.89 2.28
CA ASP A 104 37.15 2.98 1.42
C ASP A 104 37.35 4.36 0.76
N GLY A 105 36.50 5.34 1.08
CA GLY A 105 36.54 6.70 0.51
C GLY A 105 35.80 6.88 -0.81
N THR A 106 35.10 5.85 -1.30
CA THR A 106 34.35 5.91 -2.58
C THR A 106 33.06 6.71 -2.50
N GLN A 107 32.56 6.99 -1.30
CA GLN A 107 31.34 7.75 -1.05
C GLN A 107 31.58 8.95 -0.14
N ASN A 108 30.78 10.00 -0.31
CA ASN A 108 30.81 11.16 0.59
C ASN A 108 30.07 10.85 1.89
N ALA A 109 30.78 10.34 2.90
CA ALA A 109 30.23 9.99 4.19
C ALA A 109 29.58 11.20 4.94
N ALA A 110 30.07 12.43 4.69
CA ALA A 110 29.53 13.64 5.31
C ALA A 110 28.12 14.02 4.81
N MET A 111 27.68 13.44 3.69
CA MET A 111 26.39 13.71 3.06
C MET A 111 25.49 12.48 3.07
N ASN A 112 25.46 11.73 4.16
CA ASN A 112 24.62 10.57 4.29
C ASN A 112 24.08 10.43 5.73
N SER A 113 22.76 10.27 5.85
CA SER A 113 22.09 10.00 7.13
C SER A 113 21.59 8.55 7.16
N PHE A 114 21.73 7.91 8.31
CA PHE A 114 21.15 6.59 8.58
C PHE A 114 19.75 6.68 9.22
N SER A 115 19.17 7.86 9.35
CA SER A 115 17.81 8.09 9.81
C SER A 115 17.19 9.21 9.00
N HIS A 116 16.64 8.85 7.82
CA HIS A 116 16.14 9.82 6.86
C HIS A 116 14.71 9.47 6.41
N TYR A 117 13.80 10.44 6.50
CA TYR A 117 12.37 10.23 6.27
C TYR A 117 11.99 9.93 4.81
N SER A 118 12.79 10.33 3.83
CA SER A 118 12.38 10.31 2.41
C SER A 118 11.94 8.94 1.93
N PHE A 119 12.72 7.90 2.18
CA PHE A 119 12.33 6.53 1.84
C PHE A 119 11.36 5.94 2.86
N GLY A 120 11.36 6.43 4.10
CA GLY A 120 10.38 6.06 5.14
C GLY A 120 8.96 6.50 4.81
N ALA A 121 8.80 7.48 3.91
CA ALA A 121 7.49 7.89 3.39
C ALA A 121 6.69 6.77 2.70
N VAL A 122 7.29 5.62 2.41
CA VAL A 122 6.61 4.41 1.92
C VAL A 122 5.48 3.96 2.85
N MET A 123 5.56 4.26 4.13
CA MET A 123 4.52 3.89 5.09
C MET A 123 3.19 4.62 4.86
N GLU A 124 3.17 5.75 4.16
CA GLU A 124 1.91 6.33 3.67
C GLU A 124 1.16 5.33 2.78
N TRP A 125 1.85 4.69 1.83
CA TRP A 125 1.27 3.62 1.03
C TRP A 125 0.86 2.41 1.88
N GLY A 126 1.67 2.04 2.87
CA GLY A 126 1.37 0.96 3.80
C GLY A 126 0.05 1.18 4.54
N PHE A 127 -0.18 2.40 5.04
CA PHE A 127 -1.43 2.76 5.71
C PHE A 127 -2.60 2.89 4.73
N ARG A 128 -2.45 3.63 3.63
CA ARG A 128 -3.55 3.92 2.69
C ARG A 128 -3.93 2.70 1.85
N THR A 129 -2.96 1.89 1.45
CA THR A 129 -3.19 0.78 0.52
C THR A 129 -3.25 -0.57 1.23
N LEU A 130 -2.20 -0.98 1.95
CA LEU A 130 -2.20 -2.30 2.58
C LEU A 130 -3.19 -2.36 3.76
N ALA A 131 -3.11 -1.43 4.69
CA ALA A 131 -4.08 -1.34 5.78
C ALA A 131 -5.44 -0.80 5.32
N GLY A 132 -5.44 0.04 4.29
CA GLY A 132 -6.63 0.64 3.74
C GLY A 132 -7.21 1.78 4.58
N ILE A 133 -6.43 2.39 5.48
CA ILE A 133 -6.88 3.52 6.31
C ILE A 133 -6.62 4.82 5.56
N ASP A 134 -7.67 5.49 5.13
CA ASP A 134 -7.61 6.80 4.46
C ASP A 134 -8.78 7.69 4.90
N THR A 135 -8.82 8.91 4.42
CA THR A 135 -9.84 9.90 4.75
C THR A 135 -10.59 10.38 3.50
N ASP A 136 -11.91 10.55 3.63
CA ASP A 136 -12.75 11.18 2.62
C ASP A 136 -13.00 12.64 3.07
N GLY A 137 -12.06 13.51 2.79
CA GLY A 137 -12.03 14.89 3.25
C GLY A 137 -11.16 15.11 4.50
N PRO A 138 -11.13 16.32 5.05
CA PRO A 138 -10.18 16.69 6.10
C PRO A 138 -10.51 16.05 7.46
N GLY A 139 -9.44 15.70 8.20
CA GLY A 139 -9.50 15.40 9.62
C GLY A 139 -10.12 14.04 10.00
N PHE A 140 -10.31 13.10 9.08
CA PHE A 140 -10.88 11.77 9.35
C PHE A 140 -12.30 11.80 9.93
N ARG A 141 -13.10 12.83 9.61
CA ARG A 141 -14.52 12.83 9.96
C ARG A 141 -15.31 11.79 9.15
N GLN A 142 -14.94 11.63 7.90
CA GLN A 142 -15.37 10.55 7.02
C GLN A 142 -14.14 9.69 6.71
N ILE A 143 -14.19 8.45 7.11
CA ILE A 143 -13.07 7.50 7.04
C ILE A 143 -13.28 6.60 5.83
N ILE A 144 -12.18 6.25 5.18
CA ILE A 144 -12.15 5.16 4.19
C ILE A 144 -11.42 3.98 4.83
N ILE A 145 -12.04 2.81 4.78
CA ILE A 145 -11.39 1.53 5.07
C ILE A 145 -11.44 0.71 3.78
N ARG A 146 -10.30 0.66 3.08
CA ARG A 146 -10.17 0.00 1.77
C ARG A 146 -8.87 -0.78 1.67
N PRO A 147 -8.73 -1.90 2.35
CA PRO A 147 -7.52 -2.72 2.21
C PRO A 147 -7.39 -3.29 0.79
N HIS A 148 -6.18 -3.22 0.25
CA HIS A 148 -5.81 -3.78 -1.05
C HIS A 148 -4.81 -4.92 -0.86
N PRO A 149 -5.22 -6.14 -0.51
CA PRO A 149 -4.34 -7.29 -0.45
C PRO A 149 -3.81 -7.64 -1.85
N PRO A 150 -2.54 -8.06 -1.99
CA PRO A 150 -2.06 -8.60 -3.26
C PRO A 150 -2.82 -9.90 -3.59
N ARG A 151 -2.92 -10.26 -4.86
CA ARG A 151 -3.55 -11.52 -5.27
C ARG A 151 -2.77 -12.73 -4.72
N PRO A 152 -3.46 -13.81 -4.31
CA PRO A 152 -2.79 -15.03 -3.88
C PRO A 152 -1.80 -15.53 -4.95
N GLY A 153 -0.58 -15.89 -4.51
CA GLY A 153 0.44 -16.42 -5.40
C GLY A 153 1.06 -15.43 -6.40
N SER A 154 0.69 -14.15 -6.37
CA SER A 154 1.25 -13.14 -7.29
C SER A 154 2.76 -12.91 -7.11
N ASN A 155 3.30 -13.21 -5.94
CA ASN A 155 4.71 -13.07 -5.59
C ASN A 155 5.26 -14.37 -4.99
N PRO A 156 5.45 -15.44 -5.79
CA PRO A 156 5.79 -16.78 -5.28
C PRO A 156 7.17 -16.85 -4.61
N GLU A 157 8.07 -15.91 -4.90
CA GLU A 157 9.41 -15.83 -4.30
C GLU A 157 9.43 -15.13 -2.93
N GLN A 158 8.29 -14.64 -2.47
CA GLN A 158 8.16 -13.84 -1.25
C GLN A 158 7.12 -14.44 -0.30
N THR A 159 7.27 -14.13 0.99
CA THR A 159 6.23 -14.48 1.97
C THR A 159 4.92 -13.78 1.59
N PRO A 160 3.79 -14.50 1.50
CA PRO A 160 2.50 -13.87 1.21
C PRO A 160 2.14 -12.79 2.23
N ILE A 161 1.55 -11.68 1.76
CA ILE A 161 0.90 -10.70 2.62
C ILE A 161 -0.56 -11.14 2.75
N ASP A 162 -0.83 -11.97 3.75
CA ASP A 162 -2.15 -12.53 4.01
C ASP A 162 -2.84 -11.92 5.22
N TRP A 163 -2.18 -10.99 5.90
CA TRP A 163 -2.75 -10.23 7.01
C TRP A 163 -2.05 -8.89 7.20
N VAL A 164 -2.77 -7.95 7.75
CA VAL A 164 -2.27 -6.66 8.24
C VAL A 164 -3.00 -6.33 9.53
N ASN A 165 -2.27 -5.86 10.54
CA ASN A 165 -2.82 -5.26 11.74
C ASN A 165 -2.34 -3.81 11.78
N ALA A 166 -3.27 -2.86 11.69
CA ALA A 166 -2.96 -1.45 11.67
C ALA A 166 -3.98 -0.62 12.46
N HIS A 167 -3.49 0.44 13.07
CA HIS A 167 -4.36 1.47 13.64
C HIS A 167 -3.76 2.86 13.40
N TYR A 168 -4.62 3.85 13.39
CA TYR A 168 -4.26 5.25 13.29
C TYR A 168 -5.00 6.05 14.36
N ASP A 169 -4.28 6.78 15.19
CA ASP A 169 -4.85 7.63 16.22
C ASP A 169 -5.17 9.00 15.62
N SER A 170 -6.41 9.15 15.17
CA SER A 170 -6.91 10.40 14.60
C SER A 170 -7.35 11.37 15.69
N ILE A 171 -7.65 12.63 15.31
CA ILE A 171 -8.23 13.63 16.24
C ILE A 171 -9.61 13.22 16.81
N HIS A 172 -10.28 12.25 16.19
CA HIS A 172 -11.58 11.72 16.65
C HIS A 172 -11.44 10.44 17.47
N GLY A 173 -10.23 9.89 17.58
CA GLY A 173 -9.95 8.62 18.26
C GLY A 173 -9.31 7.60 17.32
N ARG A 174 -9.13 6.39 17.84
CA ARG A 174 -8.43 5.32 17.16
C ARG A 174 -9.28 4.69 16.06
N ILE A 175 -8.71 4.65 14.85
CA ILE A 175 -9.22 3.92 13.70
C ILE A 175 -8.44 2.60 13.64
N VAL A 176 -9.12 1.47 13.49
CA VAL A 176 -8.49 0.14 13.36
C VAL A 176 -8.84 -0.47 12.01
N SER A 177 -7.87 -1.09 11.38
CA SER A 177 -8.06 -1.93 10.20
C SER A 177 -7.14 -3.15 10.32
N ASN A 178 -7.69 -4.24 10.83
CA ASN A 178 -7.01 -5.52 10.94
C ASN A 178 -7.67 -6.50 9.98
N TRP A 179 -6.95 -6.93 8.97
CA TRP A 179 -7.51 -7.89 8.05
C TRP A 179 -6.66 -9.16 7.95
N ARG A 180 -7.31 -10.24 7.61
CA ARG A 180 -6.71 -11.52 7.28
C ARG A 180 -7.40 -12.13 6.08
N ARG A 181 -6.61 -12.75 5.20
CA ARG A 181 -7.10 -13.54 4.09
C ARG A 181 -6.66 -14.99 4.26
N THR A 182 -7.59 -15.90 4.04
CA THR A 182 -7.36 -17.34 3.89
C THR A 182 -7.65 -17.75 2.45
N ALA A 183 -7.54 -19.05 2.13
CA ALA A 183 -7.88 -19.55 0.79
C ALA A 183 -9.36 -19.31 0.40
N THR A 184 -10.26 -19.16 1.37
CA THR A 184 -11.71 -19.09 1.11
C THR A 184 -12.38 -17.84 1.65
N ARG A 185 -11.72 -17.07 2.52
CA ARG A 185 -12.33 -15.93 3.21
C ARG A 185 -11.38 -14.76 3.34
N PHE A 186 -11.96 -13.56 3.25
CA PHE A 186 -11.36 -12.33 3.72
C PHE A 186 -12.11 -11.89 4.99
N GLU A 187 -11.37 -11.56 6.04
CA GLU A 187 -11.88 -11.10 7.32
C GLU A 187 -11.31 -9.72 7.62
N LEU A 188 -12.14 -8.82 8.12
CA LEU A 188 -11.76 -7.45 8.48
C LEU A 188 -12.36 -7.08 9.83
N GLU A 189 -11.51 -6.84 10.82
CA GLU A 189 -11.89 -6.14 12.05
C GLU A 189 -11.60 -4.66 11.89
N THR A 190 -12.59 -3.82 12.15
CA THR A 190 -12.42 -2.37 12.07
C THR A 190 -13.09 -1.67 13.24
N THR A 191 -12.49 -0.56 13.68
CA THR A 191 -13.07 0.34 14.67
C THR A 191 -13.18 1.73 14.07
N ILE A 192 -14.38 2.30 14.12
CA ILE A 192 -14.72 3.63 13.65
C ILE A 192 -15.00 4.48 14.90
N PRO A 193 -14.21 5.53 15.18
CA PRO A 193 -14.36 6.33 16.38
C PRO A 193 -15.68 7.08 16.44
N ALA A 194 -16.07 7.48 17.65
CA ALA A 194 -17.30 8.23 17.90
C ALA A 194 -17.36 9.52 17.07
N ASN A 195 -18.58 9.90 16.67
CA ASN A 195 -18.86 11.10 15.83
C ASN A 195 -18.20 11.09 14.47
N THR A 196 -17.81 9.91 13.96
CA THR A 196 -17.32 9.71 12.60
C THR A 196 -18.12 8.64 11.88
N THR A 197 -17.96 8.57 10.56
CA THR A 197 -18.53 7.52 9.72
C THR A 197 -17.46 6.96 8.81
N ALA A 198 -17.66 5.76 8.26
CA ALA A 198 -16.71 5.18 7.30
C ALA A 198 -17.42 4.65 6.06
N LYS A 199 -16.70 4.70 4.94
CA LYS A 199 -16.93 3.86 3.77
C LYS A 199 -16.00 2.67 3.86
N VAL A 200 -16.56 1.47 4.02
CA VAL A 200 -15.79 0.22 4.07
C VAL A 200 -15.91 -0.49 2.73
N TYR A 201 -14.78 -0.70 2.09
CA TYR A 201 -14.66 -1.44 0.83
C TYR A 201 -14.19 -2.86 1.17
N LEU A 202 -15.12 -3.79 1.17
CA LEU A 202 -14.83 -5.18 1.53
C LEU A 202 -14.61 -6.00 0.26
N PRO A 203 -13.46 -6.64 0.07
CA PRO A 203 -13.21 -7.52 -1.07
C PRO A 203 -14.28 -8.61 -1.17
N ALA A 204 -15.13 -8.56 -2.19
CA ALA A 204 -16.22 -9.49 -2.43
C ALA A 204 -16.81 -9.27 -3.81
N HIS A 205 -17.11 -10.34 -4.54
CA HIS A 205 -17.78 -10.27 -5.85
C HIS A 205 -19.29 -10.15 -5.74
N SER A 206 -19.87 -10.49 -4.60
CA SER A 206 -21.30 -10.33 -4.34
C SER A 206 -21.58 -10.00 -2.88
N VAL A 207 -22.80 -9.57 -2.59
CA VAL A 207 -23.26 -9.30 -1.22
C VAL A 207 -23.61 -10.59 -0.48
N GLU A 208 -23.94 -11.65 -1.23
CA GLU A 208 -24.23 -12.98 -0.69
C GLU A 208 -22.98 -13.55 -0.02
N GLY A 209 -23.15 -14.04 1.18
CA GLY A 209 -22.04 -14.58 1.99
C GLY A 209 -21.23 -13.52 2.74
N VAL A 210 -21.45 -12.22 2.49
CA VAL A 210 -20.88 -11.16 3.32
C VAL A 210 -21.63 -11.08 4.65
N THR A 211 -20.86 -11.09 5.74
CA THR A 211 -21.41 -11.05 7.10
C THR A 211 -20.76 -9.97 7.95
N GLU A 212 -21.48 -9.49 8.94
CA GLU A 212 -20.98 -8.70 10.06
C GLU A 212 -21.24 -9.50 11.35
N SER A 213 -20.19 -9.77 12.14
CA SER A 213 -20.24 -10.58 13.36
C SER A 213 -20.99 -11.91 13.15
N GLY A 214 -20.78 -12.55 12.00
CA GLY A 214 -21.43 -13.81 11.62
C GLY A 214 -22.88 -13.70 11.17
N LYS A 215 -23.46 -12.49 11.12
CA LYS A 215 -24.82 -12.25 10.66
C LYS A 215 -24.83 -11.67 9.24
N PRO A 216 -25.82 -11.99 8.39
CA PRO A 216 -26.00 -11.34 7.09
C PRO A 216 -26.08 -9.82 7.23
N LEU A 217 -25.53 -9.06 6.27
CA LEU A 217 -25.49 -7.58 6.29
C LEU A 217 -26.86 -6.95 6.52
N ALA A 218 -27.94 -7.51 6.01
CA ALA A 218 -29.31 -7.02 6.22
C ALA A 218 -29.76 -6.99 7.68
N LYS A 219 -29.04 -7.72 8.57
CA LYS A 219 -29.29 -7.75 10.02
C LYS A 219 -28.24 -7.00 10.83
N ALA A 220 -27.24 -6.43 10.19
CA ALA A 220 -26.17 -5.69 10.83
C ALA A 220 -26.67 -4.28 11.22
N LYS A 221 -26.44 -3.87 12.46
CA LYS A 221 -26.78 -2.52 12.93
C LYS A 221 -25.65 -1.56 12.58
N GLY A 222 -25.99 -0.33 12.16
CA GLY A 222 -25.00 0.69 11.80
C GLY A 222 -24.24 0.39 10.51
N VAL A 223 -24.72 -0.54 9.69
CA VAL A 223 -24.12 -0.94 8.41
C VAL A 223 -25.16 -0.88 7.31
N ASN A 224 -24.91 -0.11 6.26
CA ASN A 224 -25.79 0.01 5.11
C ASN A 224 -25.00 -0.26 3.82
N LEU A 225 -25.59 -1.02 2.90
CA LEU A 225 -25.03 -1.21 1.58
C LEU A 225 -25.14 0.09 0.77
N ILE A 226 -24.03 0.62 0.27
CA ILE A 226 -24.01 1.77 -0.65
C ILE A 226 -24.14 1.27 -2.09
N ARG A 227 -23.22 0.39 -2.51
CA ARG A 227 -23.16 -0.15 -3.88
C ARG A 227 -22.26 -1.38 -3.92
N ARG A 228 -22.32 -2.05 -5.06
CA ARG A 228 -21.38 -3.11 -5.44
C ARG A 228 -20.49 -2.60 -6.57
N GLU A 229 -19.22 -2.89 -6.50
CA GLU A 229 -18.22 -2.72 -7.54
C GLU A 229 -17.81 -4.11 -8.07
N SER A 230 -16.94 -4.18 -9.08
CA SER A 230 -16.53 -5.45 -9.70
C SER A 230 -15.85 -6.41 -8.73
N ASP A 231 -15.08 -5.86 -7.78
CA ASP A 231 -14.18 -6.58 -6.88
C ASP A 231 -14.46 -6.33 -5.39
N CYS A 232 -15.41 -5.45 -5.07
CA CYS A 232 -15.75 -5.14 -3.68
C CYS A 232 -17.22 -4.77 -3.47
N VAL A 233 -17.66 -4.94 -2.22
CA VAL A 233 -18.90 -4.40 -1.69
C VAL A 233 -18.58 -3.16 -0.87
N VAL A 234 -19.27 -2.05 -1.16
CA VAL A 234 -19.08 -0.76 -0.47
C VAL A 234 -20.18 -0.53 0.53
N LEU A 235 -19.79 -0.35 1.80
CA LEU A 235 -20.69 -0.20 2.93
C LEU A 235 -20.53 1.18 3.56
N ALA A 236 -21.65 1.80 3.96
CA ALA A 236 -21.66 2.90 4.90
C ALA A 236 -21.70 2.33 6.33
N VAL A 237 -20.76 2.74 7.16
CA VAL A 237 -20.58 2.19 8.50
C VAL A 237 -20.54 3.33 9.52
N GLU A 238 -21.35 3.21 10.56
CA GLU A 238 -21.42 4.15 11.68
C GLU A 238 -20.27 3.94 12.67
N ALA A 239 -20.13 4.83 13.66
CA ALA A 239 -19.19 4.66 14.76
C ALA A 239 -19.45 3.34 15.50
N GLY A 240 -18.38 2.59 15.78
CA GLY A 240 -18.46 1.28 16.42
C GLY A 240 -17.30 0.36 16.06
N SER A 241 -17.36 -0.87 16.57
CA SER A 241 -16.41 -1.92 16.21
C SER A 241 -17.13 -3.05 15.48
N TYR A 242 -16.56 -3.51 14.38
CA TYR A 242 -17.20 -4.42 13.44
C TYR A 242 -16.25 -5.55 13.06
N ARG A 243 -16.81 -6.71 12.71
CA ARG A 243 -16.10 -7.88 12.20
C ARG A 243 -16.76 -8.36 10.92
N PHE A 244 -16.26 -7.88 9.81
CA PHE A 244 -16.73 -8.29 8.50
C PHE A 244 -16.04 -9.57 8.05
N ALA A 245 -16.77 -10.39 7.30
CA ALA A 245 -16.21 -11.49 6.57
C ALA A 245 -16.89 -11.63 5.21
N SER A 246 -16.08 -11.94 4.19
CA SER A 246 -16.55 -12.18 2.83
C SER A 246 -15.89 -13.42 2.24
N PRO A 247 -16.57 -14.19 1.37
CA PRO A 247 -15.93 -15.23 0.60
C PRO A 247 -14.93 -14.60 -0.41
N VAL A 248 -13.75 -15.19 -0.53
CA VAL A 248 -12.80 -14.91 -1.61
C VAL A 248 -12.81 -16.08 -2.59
N GLN A 249 -12.72 -15.77 -3.86
CA GLN A 249 -12.57 -16.77 -4.94
C GLN A 249 -11.10 -16.90 -5.33
#